data_0f8a6f03c28b3b8b6cd8854ed4c67199
#
_entry.id   0f8a6f03c28b3b8b6cd8854ed4c67199
#
_cell.length_a   1.000
_cell.length_b   1.000
_cell.length_c   1.000
_cell.angle_alpha   90.00
_cell.angle_beta   90.00
_cell.angle_gamma   90.00
#
_symmetry.space_group_name_H-M   'P 1'
#
loop_
_entity.id
_entity.type
_entity.pdbx_description
1 polymer ?
#
loop_
_entity_poly.entity_id
_entity_poly.type
_entity_poly.pdbx_seq_one_letter_code
_entity_poly.pdbx_strand_id
1 'polypeptide(L)'
;FGRPYYQEPEKNLGVPIVNGMPEDMDNLDLPDRSSVKDTYEQVLSDLKKAEELMSDFKSPAYASKYAAQALLAKVYMYMSGTFENPNKEYAQLSYNYANEVIESNQFSLLSRSTFMTYNELAPDAASQTETIFAVKFIASDWDDWGSPLGSMYAEIDGQGWGEVYASAKYMDLLHETGKN
;
A
#
# COMPACT_ATOMS: atom_id res chain seq x y z
N PHE A 1 9.06 -7.59 -9.92
CA PHE A 1 7.81 -8.01 -10.52
C PHE A 1 7.85 -9.49 -10.83
N GLY A 2 7.24 -10.30 -9.98
CA GLY A 2 7.12 -11.74 -10.16
C GLY A 2 5.90 -12.13 -11.00
N ARG A 3 5.81 -13.40 -11.34
CA ARG A 3 4.58 -13.99 -11.87
C ARG A 3 3.49 -14.02 -10.79
N PRO A 4 2.21 -14.08 -11.16
CA PRO A 4 1.14 -14.29 -10.19
C PRO A 4 1.37 -15.56 -9.35
N TYR A 5 0.99 -15.53 -8.08
CA TYR A 5 1.21 -16.63 -7.14
C TYR A 5 0.63 -17.98 -7.62
N TYR A 6 -0.50 -17.98 -8.34
CA TYR A 6 -1.15 -19.18 -8.84
C TYR A 6 -0.44 -19.80 -10.06
N GLN A 7 0.66 -19.21 -10.54
CA GLN A 7 1.46 -19.70 -11.66
C GLN A 7 2.80 -20.23 -11.17
N GLU A 8 2.86 -21.51 -10.79
CA GLU A 8 4.09 -22.21 -10.38
C GLU A 8 4.99 -21.37 -9.44
N PRO A 9 4.50 -20.96 -8.27
CA PRO A 9 5.20 -20.01 -7.40
C PRO A 9 6.57 -20.51 -6.91
N GLU A 10 6.78 -21.82 -6.82
CA GLU A 10 8.08 -22.41 -6.47
C GLU A 10 9.14 -22.23 -7.58
N LYS A 11 8.73 -22.15 -8.84
CA LYS A 11 9.65 -22.09 -9.97
C LYS A 11 9.93 -20.66 -10.44
N ASN A 12 8.99 -19.77 -10.25
CA ASN A 12 9.11 -18.39 -10.68
C ASN A 12 9.84 -17.55 -9.64
N LEU A 13 10.70 -16.64 -10.12
CA LEU A 13 11.45 -15.74 -9.24
C LEU A 13 10.58 -14.58 -8.74
N GLY A 14 10.61 -14.38 -7.44
CA GLY A 14 10.06 -13.27 -6.71
C GLY A 14 11.06 -12.12 -6.55
N VAL A 15 11.32 -11.68 -5.33
CA VAL A 15 12.28 -10.62 -4.97
C VAL A 15 13.36 -11.18 -4.04
N PRO A 16 14.52 -10.51 -3.94
CA PRO A 16 15.48 -10.82 -2.88
C PRO A 16 14.84 -10.59 -1.51
N ILE A 17 15.02 -11.52 -0.57
CA ILE A 17 14.61 -11.36 0.82
C ILE A 17 15.84 -10.90 1.61
N VAL A 18 15.81 -9.64 2.06
CA VAL A 18 16.89 -9.02 2.82
C VAL A 18 16.44 -8.88 4.27
N ASN A 19 17.11 -9.62 5.17
CA ASN A 19 16.80 -9.62 6.59
C ASN A 19 17.83 -8.77 7.34
N GLY A 20 17.46 -7.51 7.61
CA GLY A 20 18.29 -6.59 8.38
C GLY A 20 19.05 -5.55 7.55
N MET A 21 19.74 -4.66 8.24
CA MET A 21 20.61 -3.67 7.61
C MET A 21 21.99 -4.30 7.38
N PRO A 22 22.66 -3.94 6.26
CA PRO A 22 24.05 -4.34 6.06
C PRO A 22 24.92 -3.79 7.19
N GLU A 23 25.73 -4.64 7.79
CA GLU A 23 26.70 -4.21 8.82
C GLU A 23 27.95 -3.59 8.19
N ASP A 24 28.27 -3.97 6.96
CA ASP A 24 29.42 -3.51 6.19
C ASP A 24 28.98 -3.05 4.79
N MET A 25 29.06 -1.77 4.52
CA MET A 25 28.69 -1.17 3.22
C MET A 25 29.69 -1.50 2.11
N ASP A 26 30.93 -1.85 2.46
CA ASP A 26 31.96 -2.20 1.49
C ASP A 26 31.88 -3.69 1.09
N ASN A 27 31.13 -4.50 1.87
CA ASN A 27 30.97 -5.93 1.64
C ASN A 27 29.50 -6.35 1.81
N LEU A 28 28.66 -5.82 0.90
CA LEU A 28 27.22 -6.10 0.94
C LEU A 28 26.91 -7.55 0.56
N ASP A 29 26.22 -8.26 1.44
CA ASP A 29 25.57 -9.51 1.08
C ASP A 29 24.29 -9.20 0.28
N LEU A 30 24.35 -9.43 -1.02
CA LEU A 30 23.24 -9.20 -1.95
C LEU A 30 22.64 -10.57 -2.32
N PRO A 31 21.62 -11.02 -1.63
CA PRO A 31 21.02 -12.33 -1.88
C PRO A 31 20.37 -12.36 -3.28
N ASP A 32 20.42 -13.51 -3.90
CA ASP A 32 19.68 -13.78 -5.14
C ASP A 32 18.16 -13.63 -4.93
N ARG A 33 17.44 -13.51 -6.03
CA ARG A 33 15.97 -13.49 -6.00
C ARG A 33 15.44 -14.83 -5.47
N SER A 34 14.62 -14.75 -4.43
CA SER A 34 13.87 -15.88 -3.89
C SER A 34 12.75 -16.30 -4.86
N SER A 35 12.12 -17.44 -4.61
CA SER A 35 10.92 -17.81 -5.34
C SER A 35 9.74 -16.88 -5.03
N VAL A 36 8.74 -16.86 -5.90
CA VAL A 36 7.47 -16.17 -5.61
C VAL A 36 6.85 -16.73 -4.34
N LYS A 37 6.90 -18.05 -4.14
CA LYS A 37 6.41 -18.71 -2.93
C LYS A 37 7.08 -18.16 -1.68
N ASP A 38 8.40 -18.23 -1.61
CA ASP A 38 9.15 -17.75 -0.44
C ASP A 38 8.91 -16.27 -0.17
N THR A 39 8.81 -15.45 -1.24
CA THR A 39 8.47 -14.03 -1.12
C THR A 39 7.11 -13.82 -0.44
N TYR A 40 6.08 -14.56 -0.86
CA TYR A 40 4.75 -14.45 -0.25
C TYR A 40 4.70 -15.03 1.17
N GLU A 41 5.42 -16.11 1.44
CA GLU A 41 5.54 -16.69 2.79
C GLU A 41 6.19 -15.70 3.76
N GLN A 42 7.24 -14.99 3.32
CA GLN A 42 7.86 -13.93 4.12
C GLN A 42 6.87 -12.79 4.38
N VAL A 43 6.19 -12.30 3.35
CA VAL A 43 5.18 -11.23 3.50
C VAL A 43 4.07 -11.63 4.48
N LEU A 44 3.56 -12.85 4.37
CA LEU A 44 2.52 -13.34 5.28
C LEU A 44 3.04 -13.48 6.72
N SER A 45 4.28 -13.95 6.90
CA SER A 45 4.92 -14.05 8.20
C SER A 45 5.05 -12.68 8.87
N ASP A 46 5.57 -11.71 8.12
CA ASP A 46 5.78 -10.35 8.63
C ASP A 46 4.45 -9.65 8.96
N LEU A 47 3.45 -9.78 8.10
CA LEU A 47 2.14 -9.16 8.33
C LEU A 47 1.39 -9.78 9.51
N LYS A 48 1.45 -11.10 9.70
CA LYS A 48 0.86 -11.76 10.88
C LYS A 48 1.55 -11.34 12.17
N LYS A 49 2.86 -11.22 12.13
CA LYS A 49 3.61 -10.71 13.28
C LYS A 49 3.32 -9.23 13.54
N ALA A 50 3.14 -8.44 12.50
CA ALA A 50 2.73 -7.04 12.62
C ALA A 50 1.32 -6.93 13.24
N GLU A 51 0.36 -7.74 12.81
CA GLU A 51 -0.98 -7.82 13.40
C GLU A 51 -0.93 -8.14 14.90
N GLU A 52 -0.08 -9.09 15.30
CA GLU A 52 0.09 -9.50 16.70
C GLU A 52 0.73 -8.40 17.57
N LEU A 53 1.71 -7.68 17.03
CA LEU A 53 2.50 -6.71 17.78
C LEU A 53 1.95 -5.29 17.76
N MET A 54 1.15 -4.93 16.74
CA MET A 54 0.62 -3.59 16.61
C MET A 54 -0.62 -3.39 17.47
N SER A 55 -0.75 -2.16 18.00
CA SER A 55 -1.90 -1.75 18.78
C SER A 55 -3.13 -1.44 17.90
N ASP A 56 -4.23 -1.15 18.56
CA ASP A 56 -5.45 -0.63 17.95
C ASP A 56 -5.22 0.69 17.21
N PHE A 57 -6.19 1.05 16.39
CA PHE A 57 -6.15 2.26 15.58
C PHE A 57 -6.08 3.52 16.43
N LYS A 58 -5.10 4.37 16.13
CA LYS A 58 -4.93 5.70 16.73
C LYS A 58 -5.31 6.80 15.73
N SER A 59 -4.71 6.78 14.56
CA SER A 59 -5.05 7.61 13.41
C SER A 59 -4.40 7.01 12.15
N PRO A 60 -4.83 7.40 10.95
CA PRO A 60 -4.25 6.89 9.71
C PRO A 60 -2.75 7.14 9.55
N ALA A 61 -2.18 8.12 10.26
CA ALA A 61 -0.75 8.41 10.21
C ALA A 61 0.13 7.42 11.00
N TYR A 62 -0.48 6.46 11.70
CA TYR A 62 0.20 5.42 12.47
C TYR A 62 -0.20 4.04 11.99
N ALA A 63 0.79 3.17 11.86
CA ALA A 63 0.50 1.77 11.57
C ALA A 63 -0.31 1.14 12.71
N SER A 64 -1.26 0.30 12.37
CA SER A 64 -2.14 -0.39 13.31
C SER A 64 -2.36 -1.83 12.88
N LYS A 65 -2.90 -2.66 13.78
CA LYS A 65 -3.29 -4.04 13.44
C LYS A 65 -4.25 -4.09 12.24
N TYR A 66 -5.11 -3.10 12.07
CA TYR A 66 -6.06 -3.03 10.94
C TYR A 66 -5.36 -2.76 9.61
N ALA A 67 -4.24 -2.03 9.62
CA ALA A 67 -3.42 -1.87 8.43
C ALA A 67 -2.78 -3.21 8.01
N ALA A 68 -2.28 -3.98 8.98
CA ALA A 68 -1.75 -5.32 8.72
C ALA A 68 -2.85 -6.26 8.19
N GLN A 69 -4.04 -6.26 8.81
CA GLN A 69 -5.21 -7.06 8.38
C GLN A 69 -5.67 -6.69 6.97
N ALA A 70 -5.76 -5.40 6.64
CA ALA A 70 -6.12 -4.95 5.30
C ALA A 70 -5.10 -5.39 4.24
N LEU A 71 -3.80 -5.38 4.58
CA LEU A 71 -2.76 -5.92 3.71
C LEU A 71 -2.83 -7.43 3.59
N LEU A 72 -3.08 -8.17 4.68
CA LEU A 72 -3.30 -9.62 4.65
C LEU A 72 -4.47 -9.99 3.75
N ALA A 73 -5.60 -9.28 3.85
CA ALA A 73 -6.73 -9.45 2.96
C ALA A 73 -6.33 -9.31 1.48
N LYS A 74 -5.56 -8.27 1.16
CA LYS A 74 -5.08 -8.01 -0.19
C LYS A 74 -4.10 -9.08 -0.69
N VAL A 75 -3.16 -9.51 0.15
CA VAL A 75 -2.19 -10.56 -0.20
C VAL A 75 -2.91 -11.87 -0.50
N TYR A 76 -3.82 -12.31 0.37
CA TYR A 76 -4.60 -13.52 0.16
C TYR A 76 -5.51 -13.42 -1.07
N MET A 77 -6.03 -12.25 -1.38
CA MET A 77 -6.79 -12.02 -2.62
C MET A 77 -5.91 -12.27 -3.85
N TYR A 78 -4.67 -11.78 -3.87
CA TYR A 78 -3.74 -12.08 -4.98
C TYR A 78 -3.32 -13.55 -5.06
N MET A 79 -3.34 -14.27 -3.95
CA MET A 79 -3.05 -15.71 -3.90
C MET A 79 -4.25 -16.56 -4.30
N SER A 80 -5.46 -16.02 -4.31
CA SER A 80 -6.70 -16.77 -4.50
C SER A 80 -6.95 -17.29 -5.93
N GLY A 81 -6.06 -17.01 -6.86
CA GLY A 81 -6.15 -17.55 -8.22
C GLY A 81 -6.96 -16.68 -9.18
N THR A 82 -7.67 -17.35 -10.10
CA THR A 82 -8.53 -16.70 -11.09
C THR A 82 -9.98 -17.16 -10.93
N PHE A 83 -10.90 -16.50 -11.63
CA PHE A 83 -12.31 -16.90 -11.63
C PHE A 83 -12.50 -18.34 -12.15
N GLU A 84 -11.72 -18.75 -13.16
CA GLU A 84 -11.80 -20.11 -13.74
C GLU A 84 -11.12 -21.16 -12.86
N ASN A 85 -10.13 -20.77 -12.06
CA ASN A 85 -9.37 -21.66 -11.19
C ASN A 85 -9.13 -21.02 -9.82
N PRO A 86 -10.15 -20.90 -8.98
CA PRO A 86 -10.06 -20.24 -7.68
C PRO A 86 -9.41 -21.15 -6.62
N ASN A 87 -8.54 -20.56 -5.80
CA ASN A 87 -8.16 -21.14 -4.52
C ASN A 87 -9.14 -20.64 -3.45
N LYS A 88 -10.09 -21.49 -3.09
CA LYS A 88 -11.17 -21.13 -2.15
C LYS A 88 -10.66 -20.86 -0.73
N GLU A 89 -9.58 -21.50 -0.31
CA GLU A 89 -8.99 -21.28 1.01
C GLU A 89 -8.43 -19.87 1.13
N TYR A 90 -7.60 -19.44 0.16
CA TYR A 90 -7.08 -18.09 0.16
C TYR A 90 -8.16 -17.03 -0.05
N ALA A 91 -9.17 -17.31 -0.86
CA ALA A 91 -10.32 -16.42 -1.00
C ALA A 91 -11.08 -16.25 0.33
N GLN A 92 -11.27 -17.32 1.09
CA GLN A 92 -11.89 -17.25 2.41
C GLN A 92 -11.04 -16.49 3.42
N LEU A 93 -9.72 -16.69 3.43
CA LEU A 93 -8.81 -15.92 4.30
C LEU A 93 -8.85 -14.44 3.96
N SER A 94 -8.82 -14.09 2.67
CA SER A 94 -8.99 -12.71 2.22
C SER A 94 -10.27 -12.07 2.73
N TYR A 95 -11.39 -12.79 2.58
CA TYR A 95 -12.69 -12.36 3.08
C TYR A 95 -12.68 -12.14 4.60
N ASN A 96 -12.14 -13.08 5.35
CA ASN A 96 -12.12 -13.01 6.81
C ASN A 96 -11.35 -11.77 7.29
N TYR A 97 -10.14 -11.56 6.80
CA TYR A 97 -9.34 -10.39 7.17
C TYR A 97 -10.00 -9.06 6.75
N ALA A 98 -10.60 -9.02 5.56
CA ALA A 98 -11.34 -7.82 5.14
C ALA A 98 -12.53 -7.54 6.06
N ASN A 99 -13.26 -8.60 6.44
CA ASN A 99 -14.42 -8.51 7.32
C ASN A 99 -14.05 -8.06 8.73
N GLU A 100 -12.93 -8.52 9.28
CA GLU A 100 -12.41 -8.06 10.58
C GLU A 100 -12.19 -6.55 10.60
N VAL A 101 -11.63 -5.98 9.52
CA VAL A 101 -11.45 -4.53 9.40
C VAL A 101 -12.81 -3.81 9.33
N ILE A 102 -13.76 -4.33 8.55
CA ILE A 102 -15.10 -3.76 8.41
C ILE A 102 -15.85 -3.80 9.74
N GLU A 103 -15.87 -4.95 10.40
CA GLU A 103 -16.59 -5.17 11.66
C GLU A 103 -15.95 -4.44 12.85
N SER A 104 -14.72 -3.98 12.72
CA SER A 104 -14.06 -3.15 13.74
C SER A 104 -14.79 -1.82 13.98
N ASN A 105 -15.59 -1.35 13.01
CA ASN A 105 -16.28 -0.06 13.02
C ASN A 105 -15.35 1.15 13.24
N GLN A 106 -14.04 0.98 12.97
CA GLN A 106 -13.06 2.07 13.02
C GLN A 106 -13.08 2.92 11.76
N PHE A 107 -13.56 2.36 10.66
CA PHE A 107 -13.53 2.98 9.33
C PHE A 107 -14.93 3.03 8.73
N SER A 108 -15.17 4.03 7.91
CA SER A 108 -16.42 4.15 7.15
C SER A 108 -16.15 4.84 5.81
N LEU A 109 -16.89 4.42 4.79
CA LEU A 109 -16.79 5.04 3.48
C LEU A 109 -17.18 6.52 3.53
N LEU A 110 -16.46 7.34 2.80
CA LEU A 110 -16.75 8.74 2.67
C LEU A 110 -18.02 8.97 1.83
N SER A 111 -18.77 10.00 2.15
CA SER A 111 -19.83 10.46 1.29
C SER A 111 -19.23 10.99 -0.03
N ARG A 112 -20.04 11.03 -1.10
CA ARG A 112 -19.59 11.58 -2.39
C ARG A 112 -19.05 13.00 -2.26
N SER A 113 -19.69 13.85 -1.48
CA SER A 113 -19.25 15.23 -1.27
C SER A 113 -17.90 15.31 -0.55
N THR A 114 -17.69 14.51 0.46
CA THR A 114 -16.43 14.46 1.22
C THR A 114 -15.31 13.82 0.40
N PHE A 115 -15.64 12.82 -0.42
CA PHE A 115 -14.66 12.17 -1.29
C PHE A 115 -14.10 13.14 -2.35
N MET A 116 -14.90 14.08 -2.85
CA MET A 116 -14.44 15.08 -3.82
C MET A 116 -13.37 16.02 -3.28
N THR A 117 -13.33 16.19 -1.96
CA THR A 117 -12.32 17.01 -1.25
C THR A 117 -11.28 16.16 -0.51
N TYR A 118 -11.21 14.86 -0.79
CA TYR A 118 -10.36 13.91 -0.09
C TYR A 118 -8.89 14.35 -0.03
N ASN A 119 -8.35 14.84 -1.13
CA ASN A 119 -6.94 15.24 -1.23
C ASN A 119 -6.64 16.62 -0.62
N GLU A 120 -7.67 17.38 -0.23
CA GLU A 120 -7.51 18.70 0.40
C GLU A 120 -7.32 18.60 1.92
N LEU A 121 -7.60 17.43 2.49
CA LEU A 121 -7.57 17.20 3.92
C LEU A 121 -6.32 16.40 4.32
N ALA A 122 -5.79 16.70 5.50
CA ALA A 122 -4.75 15.86 6.09
C ALA A 122 -5.27 14.43 6.28
N PRO A 123 -4.43 13.38 6.06
CA PRO A 123 -4.86 11.99 6.18
C PRO A 123 -5.43 11.62 7.55
N ASP A 124 -5.01 12.32 8.60
CA ASP A 124 -5.46 12.12 9.99
C ASP A 124 -6.56 13.10 10.42
N ALA A 125 -7.15 13.85 9.49
CA ALA A 125 -8.32 14.67 9.78
C ALA A 125 -9.50 13.79 10.23
N ALA A 126 -10.29 14.26 11.18
CA ALA A 126 -11.44 13.51 11.71
C ALA A 126 -12.49 13.15 10.64
N SER A 127 -12.54 13.88 9.53
CA SER A 127 -13.41 13.61 8.38
C SER A 127 -12.85 12.54 7.43
N GLN A 128 -11.60 12.13 7.57
CA GLN A 128 -10.93 11.10 6.75
C GLN A 128 -11.19 9.70 7.29
N THR A 129 -12.45 9.32 7.39
CA THR A 129 -12.89 8.06 8.02
C THR A 129 -12.60 6.81 7.19
N GLU A 130 -12.26 6.94 5.90
CA GLU A 130 -12.01 5.82 4.99
C GLU A 130 -10.54 5.38 5.00
N THR A 131 -9.63 6.26 5.39
CA THR A 131 -8.19 5.99 5.34
C THR A 131 -7.75 5.09 6.49
N ILE A 132 -7.25 3.90 6.17
CA ILE A 132 -6.73 2.94 7.14
C ILE A 132 -5.30 3.28 7.54
N PHE A 133 -4.45 3.60 6.55
CA PHE A 133 -3.07 4.00 6.77
C PHE A 133 -2.59 4.90 5.63
N ALA A 134 -1.91 5.98 5.99
CA ALA A 134 -1.31 6.90 5.03
C ALA A 134 0.01 7.46 5.57
N VAL A 135 1.00 7.58 4.68
CA VAL A 135 2.22 8.31 5.00
C VAL A 135 1.90 9.80 4.98
N LYS A 136 2.10 10.46 6.12
CA LYS A 136 1.82 11.88 6.30
C LYS A 136 3.10 12.67 6.11
N PHE A 137 3.05 13.65 5.23
CA PHE A 137 4.08 14.67 5.07
C PHE A 137 3.58 15.98 5.66
N ILE A 138 4.39 16.63 6.48
CA ILE A 138 4.07 17.93 7.07
C ILE A 138 5.16 18.95 6.71
N ALA A 139 4.88 20.22 6.87
CA ALA A 139 5.81 21.28 6.48
C ALA A 139 7.18 21.19 7.17
N SER A 140 7.24 20.64 8.39
CA SER A 140 8.51 20.39 9.09
C SER A 140 9.35 19.26 8.51
N ASP A 141 8.78 18.42 7.64
CA ASP A 141 9.51 17.33 6.97
C ASP A 141 10.22 17.83 5.71
N TRP A 142 10.02 19.11 5.39
CA TRP A 142 10.67 19.76 4.27
C TRP A 142 12.12 20.07 4.65
N ASP A 143 13.05 19.49 3.91
CA ASP A 143 14.42 19.95 3.85
C ASP A 143 14.75 20.35 2.40
N ASP A 144 15.79 21.16 2.21
CA ASP A 144 16.16 21.73 0.91
C ASP A 144 16.46 20.68 -0.17
N TRP A 145 16.62 19.40 0.20
CA TRP A 145 17.02 18.30 -0.69
C TRP A 145 16.08 17.08 -0.64
N GLY A 146 15.37 16.89 0.46
CA GLY A 146 14.47 15.76 0.71
C GLY A 146 13.02 16.08 0.49
N SER A 147 12.71 16.84 -0.54
CA SER A 147 11.36 17.28 -0.84
C SER A 147 10.35 16.11 -0.84
N PRO A 148 9.17 16.29 -0.24
CA PRO A 148 8.07 15.34 -0.36
C PRO A 148 7.78 15.02 -1.82
N LEU A 149 7.29 13.82 -2.08
CA LEU A 149 6.97 13.36 -3.43
C LEU A 149 6.11 14.39 -4.21
N GLY A 150 5.25 15.12 -3.50
CA GLY A 150 4.41 16.19 -4.07
C GLY A 150 5.19 17.30 -4.77
N SER A 151 6.43 17.60 -4.33
CA SER A 151 7.27 18.62 -4.95
C SER A 151 7.67 18.31 -6.39
N MET A 152 7.68 17.04 -6.78
CA MET A 152 7.95 16.62 -8.16
C MET A 152 6.80 16.99 -9.11
N TYR A 153 5.57 17.08 -8.58
CA TYR A 153 4.35 17.30 -9.35
C TYR A 153 3.85 18.73 -9.32
N ALA A 154 4.32 19.54 -8.38
CA ALA A 154 3.84 20.91 -8.24
C ALA A 154 4.96 21.85 -7.86
N GLU A 155 4.88 23.08 -8.36
CA GLU A 155 5.60 24.24 -7.85
C GLU A 155 4.57 25.15 -7.17
N ILE A 156 4.76 25.38 -5.88
CA ILE A 156 3.90 26.23 -5.07
C ILE A 156 4.77 27.28 -4.38
N ASP A 157 4.50 28.56 -4.64
CA ASP A 157 5.24 29.71 -4.08
C ASP A 157 6.77 29.62 -4.29
N GLY A 158 7.19 29.12 -5.46
CA GLY A 158 8.61 28.98 -5.80
C GLY A 158 9.30 27.76 -5.17
N GLN A 159 8.53 26.88 -4.54
CA GLN A 159 9.00 25.63 -3.94
C GLN A 159 8.45 24.44 -4.72
N GLY A 160 9.30 23.43 -4.89
CA GLY A 160 8.97 22.26 -5.70
C GLY A 160 9.57 22.37 -7.10
N TRP A 161 9.64 21.25 -7.78
CA TRP A 161 10.26 21.16 -9.11
C TRP A 161 9.27 21.28 -10.25
N GLY A 162 8.03 20.80 -10.01
CA GLY A 162 6.98 20.84 -11.02
C GLY A 162 7.35 20.17 -12.36
N GLU A 163 8.20 19.13 -12.32
CA GLU A 163 8.76 18.51 -13.53
C GLU A 163 7.94 17.32 -14.04
N VAL A 164 7.02 16.81 -13.23
CA VAL A 164 6.20 15.66 -13.58
C VAL A 164 4.76 16.07 -13.83
N TYR A 165 4.30 15.89 -15.06
CA TYR A 165 2.96 16.26 -15.49
C TYR A 165 2.16 15.05 -15.97
N ALA A 166 0.84 15.14 -15.86
CA ALA A 166 -0.05 14.18 -16.49
C ALA A 166 0.13 14.24 -18.01
N SER A 167 0.26 13.10 -18.68
CA SER A 167 0.40 13.07 -20.12
C SER A 167 -0.89 13.55 -20.81
N ALA A 168 -0.76 14.14 -22.00
CA ALA A 168 -1.90 14.54 -22.81
C ALA A 168 -2.87 13.36 -23.03
N LYS A 169 -2.35 12.18 -23.32
CA LYS A 169 -3.14 10.95 -23.48
C LYS A 169 -3.95 10.61 -22.23
N TYR A 170 -3.37 10.78 -21.05
CA TYR A 170 -4.08 10.54 -19.78
C TYR A 170 -5.18 11.58 -19.57
N MET A 171 -4.91 12.85 -19.87
CA MET A 171 -5.88 13.93 -19.78
C MET A 171 -7.06 13.72 -20.75
N ASP A 172 -6.77 13.33 -21.98
CA ASP A 172 -7.78 12.99 -22.97
C ASP A 172 -8.66 11.84 -22.50
N LEU A 173 -8.06 10.79 -21.91
CA LEU A 173 -8.80 9.65 -21.37
C LEU A 173 -9.74 10.05 -20.22
N LEU A 174 -9.33 10.98 -19.37
CA LEU A 174 -10.18 11.51 -18.31
C LEU A 174 -11.38 12.29 -18.85
N HIS A 175 -11.20 13.01 -19.96
CA HIS A 175 -12.27 13.74 -20.63
C HIS A 175 -13.18 12.83 -21.45
N GLU A 176 -12.65 11.82 -22.13
CA GLU A 176 -13.45 10.84 -22.88
C GLU A 176 -14.44 10.09 -22.00
N THR A 177 -14.07 9.78 -20.79
CA THR A 177 -14.98 9.10 -19.86
C THR A 177 -16.14 9.99 -19.43
N GLY A 178 -16.04 11.35 -19.57
CA GLY A 178 -17.12 12.33 -19.42
C GLY A 178 -17.95 12.20 -18.14
N LYS A 179 -17.40 11.55 -17.15
CA LYS A 179 -18.15 11.02 -16.01
C LYS A 179 -17.40 11.28 -14.74
N ASN A 180 -17.18 12.54 -14.51
CA ASN A 180 -16.80 13.02 -13.18
C ASN A 180 -18.05 13.22 -12.33
#